data_4212a3d756220776f61c78aed5e1a93b
#
_entry.id   4212a3d756220776f61c78aed5e1a93b
#
_cell.length_a   1.000
_cell.length_b   1.000
_cell.length_c   1.000
_cell.angle_alpha   90.00
_cell.angle_beta   90.00
_cell.angle_gamma   90.00
#
_symmetry.space_group_name_H-M   'P 1'
#
loop_
_entity.id
_entity.type
_entity.pdbx_description
1 polymer ?
#
loop_
_entity_poly.entity_id
_entity_poly.type
_entity_poly.pdbx_seq_one_letter_code
_entity_poly.pdbx_strand_id
1 'polypeptide(L)'
;MSMQYPLVVGGAGGIGCAIALVLASRLEVRRVDIVDRAPLAPIADETAGAEKLAVHRFDLESGDFSFFDRFVQGDTDGLFITAGFGRLALFEELDEAYIERSFTVNSVAPIRIVRRFYGRLLAAKPFPCAVMVSIAGFMSSPFFSIYGATKAALKIFIESVNVELERAGSSNRLLNVSPGSIAGTGFSGGATDLKLTTPLAREIIAHAEAGDDLFIPRYEEVFREVLERYHTDFRAEGRHSYDYKLASGRIDRNRR
;
A
#
# COMPACT_ATOMS: atom_id res chain seq x y z
N MET A 1 -3.15 -14.99 -17.19
CA MET A 1 -1.69 -15.27 -17.30
C MET A 1 -1.12 -15.18 -15.90
N SER A 2 -0.24 -16.11 -15.53
CA SER A 2 0.37 -16.13 -14.20
C SER A 2 1.63 -15.25 -14.17
N MET A 3 1.81 -14.45 -13.12
CA MET A 3 3.03 -13.70 -12.85
C MET A 3 4.20 -14.65 -12.60
N GLN A 4 5.37 -14.34 -13.14
CA GLN A 4 6.62 -15.08 -12.92
C GLN A 4 7.68 -14.27 -12.17
N TYR A 5 7.66 -12.94 -12.33
CA TYR A 5 8.66 -12.02 -11.80
C TYR A 5 8.01 -10.77 -11.18
N PRO A 6 7.14 -10.92 -10.17
CA PRO A 6 6.53 -9.78 -9.51
C PRO A 6 7.55 -8.97 -8.69
N LEU A 7 7.30 -7.65 -8.61
CA LEU A 7 8.05 -6.70 -7.78
C LEU A 7 7.16 -6.21 -6.64
N VAL A 8 7.67 -6.29 -5.40
CA VAL A 8 7.00 -5.78 -4.19
C VAL A 8 7.83 -4.68 -3.56
N VAL A 9 7.33 -3.45 -3.59
CA VAL A 9 7.97 -2.28 -2.95
C VAL A 9 7.37 -2.07 -1.57
N GLY A 10 8.20 -2.11 -0.52
CA GLY A 10 7.75 -2.18 0.87
C GLY A 10 7.51 -3.62 1.32
N GLY A 11 8.19 -4.58 0.72
CA GLY A 11 7.96 -6.01 0.92
C GLY A 11 8.75 -6.64 2.07
N ALA A 12 9.53 -5.89 2.84
CA ALA A 12 10.32 -6.45 3.93
C ALA A 12 9.51 -6.81 5.18
N GLY A 13 8.27 -6.33 5.30
CA GLY A 13 7.42 -6.59 6.45
C GLY A 13 5.92 -6.44 6.17
N GLY A 14 5.10 -6.75 7.16
CA GLY A 14 3.65 -6.56 7.14
C GLY A 14 2.95 -7.19 5.93
N ILE A 15 2.04 -6.43 5.30
CA ILE A 15 1.26 -6.88 4.15
C ILE A 15 2.15 -7.15 2.94
N GLY A 16 3.19 -6.32 2.73
CA GLY A 16 4.11 -6.49 1.61
C GLY A 16 4.88 -7.82 1.68
N CYS A 17 5.36 -8.20 2.86
CA CYS A 17 6.00 -9.49 3.10
C CYS A 17 5.02 -10.66 2.85
N ALA A 18 3.77 -10.53 3.31
CA ALA A 18 2.75 -11.53 3.05
C ALA A 18 2.45 -11.67 1.54
N ILE A 19 2.35 -10.56 0.80
CA ILE A 19 2.18 -10.59 -0.67
C ILE A 19 3.37 -11.31 -1.31
N ALA A 20 4.61 -10.95 -0.95
CA ALA A 20 5.80 -11.56 -1.51
C ALA A 20 5.83 -13.07 -1.28
N LEU A 21 5.49 -13.54 -0.08
CA LEU A 21 5.46 -14.96 0.25
C LEU A 21 4.31 -15.71 -0.45
N VAL A 22 3.11 -15.14 -0.51
CA VAL A 22 1.99 -15.73 -1.25
C VAL A 22 2.34 -15.90 -2.73
N LEU A 23 2.97 -14.90 -3.35
CA LEU A 23 3.44 -15.00 -4.73
C LEU A 23 4.55 -16.04 -4.87
N ALA A 24 5.56 -16.02 -4.00
CA ALA A 24 6.68 -16.95 -4.03
C ALA A 24 6.25 -18.43 -3.87
N SER A 25 5.17 -18.70 -3.12
CA SER A 25 4.63 -20.05 -2.96
C SER A 25 3.99 -20.65 -4.21
N ARG A 26 3.72 -19.85 -5.24
CA ARG A 26 3.14 -20.29 -6.51
C ARG A 26 4.18 -21.01 -7.37
N LEU A 27 3.78 -22.09 -8.03
CA LEU A 27 4.71 -22.91 -8.85
C LEU A 27 5.27 -22.15 -10.06
N GLU A 28 4.45 -21.32 -10.67
CA GLU A 28 4.80 -20.52 -11.85
C GLU A 28 5.72 -19.35 -11.54
N VAL A 29 5.75 -18.86 -10.31
CA VAL A 29 6.64 -17.76 -9.90
C VAL A 29 8.06 -18.25 -9.79
N ARG A 30 8.96 -17.59 -10.48
CA ARG A 30 10.40 -17.90 -10.53
C ARG A 30 11.20 -17.08 -9.54
N ARG A 31 10.85 -15.80 -9.39
CA ARG A 31 11.49 -14.89 -8.45
C ARG A 31 10.51 -13.79 -8.06
N VAL A 32 10.54 -13.38 -6.79
CA VAL A 32 9.88 -12.19 -6.28
C VAL A 32 10.94 -11.18 -5.88
N ASP A 33 11.01 -10.06 -6.57
CA ASP A 33 11.90 -8.98 -6.19
C ASP A 33 11.24 -8.12 -5.11
N ILE A 34 11.93 -7.91 -3.99
CA ILE A 34 11.50 -7.09 -2.87
C ILE A 34 12.39 -5.86 -2.80
N VAL A 35 11.79 -4.67 -2.82
CA VAL A 35 12.52 -3.41 -2.63
C VAL A 35 12.06 -2.79 -1.31
N ASP A 36 13.01 -2.59 -0.39
CA ASP A 36 12.74 -2.00 0.93
C ASP A 36 14.01 -1.34 1.49
N ARG A 37 13.85 -0.44 2.44
CA ARG A 37 14.97 0.11 3.22
C ARG A 37 15.39 -0.80 4.38
N ALA A 38 14.44 -1.59 4.88
CA ALA A 38 14.66 -2.53 5.98
C ALA A 38 15.08 -3.91 5.47
N PRO A 39 15.76 -4.72 6.28
CA PRO A 39 15.94 -6.14 5.99
C PRO A 39 14.59 -6.86 6.04
N LEU A 40 14.50 -8.01 5.36
CA LEU A 40 13.32 -8.86 5.40
C LEU A 40 13.00 -9.26 6.86
N ALA A 41 11.72 -9.15 7.22
CA ALA A 41 11.26 -9.64 8.51
C ALA A 41 11.59 -11.13 8.68
N PRO A 42 11.86 -11.60 9.90
CA PRO A 42 12.10 -13.01 10.14
C PRO A 42 10.94 -13.86 9.62
N ILE A 43 11.24 -14.84 8.78
CA ILE A 43 10.33 -15.85 8.29
C ILE A 43 10.85 -17.22 8.72
N ALA A 44 9.95 -18.20 8.90
CA ALA A 44 10.37 -19.54 9.24
C ALA A 44 11.16 -20.18 8.08
N ASP A 45 12.20 -20.94 8.38
CA ASP A 45 13.07 -21.57 7.38
C ASP A 45 12.31 -22.48 6.40
N GLU A 46 11.20 -23.07 6.85
CA GLU A 46 10.35 -23.97 6.06
C GLU A 46 9.26 -23.23 5.25
N THR A 47 9.31 -21.89 5.18
CA THR A 47 8.29 -21.12 4.44
C THR A 47 8.42 -21.40 2.94
N ALA A 48 7.38 -21.97 2.36
CA ALA A 48 7.35 -22.34 0.94
C ALA A 48 7.64 -21.15 0.02
N GLY A 49 8.64 -21.32 -0.86
CA GLY A 49 9.03 -20.31 -1.85
C GLY A 49 9.95 -19.20 -1.32
N ALA A 50 10.37 -19.26 -0.05
CA ALA A 50 11.28 -18.25 0.52
C ALA A 50 12.59 -18.11 -0.28
N GLU A 51 13.05 -19.19 -0.88
CA GLU A 51 14.24 -19.25 -1.75
C GLU A 51 14.11 -18.42 -3.04
N LYS A 52 12.88 -18.08 -3.43
CA LYS A 52 12.61 -17.25 -4.61
C LYS A 52 12.65 -15.74 -4.32
N LEU A 53 12.78 -15.33 -3.05
CA LEU A 53 12.79 -13.93 -2.66
C LEU A 53 14.17 -13.31 -2.93
N ALA A 54 14.19 -12.20 -3.68
CA ALA A 54 15.37 -11.40 -3.91
C ALA A 54 15.19 -10.00 -3.31
N VAL A 55 15.94 -9.69 -2.25
CA VAL A 55 15.79 -8.43 -1.50
C VAL A 55 16.80 -7.39 -2.00
N HIS A 56 16.30 -6.21 -2.34
CA HIS A 56 17.07 -5.06 -2.81
C HIS A 56 16.87 -3.90 -1.84
N ARG A 57 17.95 -3.40 -1.27
CA ARG A 57 17.88 -2.26 -0.36
C ARG A 57 17.72 -0.95 -1.14
N PHE A 58 16.67 -0.18 -0.81
CA PHE A 58 16.43 1.13 -1.38
C PHE A 58 15.60 2.00 -0.43
N ASP A 59 15.99 3.27 -0.29
CA ASP A 59 15.25 4.25 0.49
C ASP A 59 14.42 5.16 -0.42
N LEU A 60 13.09 5.12 -0.26
CA LEU A 60 12.15 5.92 -1.03
C LEU A 60 12.23 7.42 -0.72
N GLU A 61 12.83 7.80 0.41
CA GLU A 61 12.98 9.20 0.82
C GLU A 61 14.12 9.89 0.05
N SER A 62 15.24 9.21 -0.13
CA SER A 62 16.48 9.83 -0.64
C SER A 62 17.06 9.15 -1.88
N GLY A 63 16.52 8.01 -2.29
CA GLY A 63 17.10 7.22 -3.35
C GLY A 63 16.96 7.83 -4.75
N ASP A 64 17.91 7.52 -5.62
CA ASP A 64 17.79 7.78 -7.05
C ASP A 64 16.86 6.74 -7.70
N PHE A 65 15.69 7.18 -8.16
CA PHE A 65 14.66 6.30 -8.73
C PHE A 65 15.08 5.66 -10.07
N SER A 66 16.21 6.03 -10.70
CA SER A 66 16.79 5.27 -11.81
C SER A 66 17.10 3.82 -11.40
N PHE A 67 17.22 3.56 -10.09
CA PHE A 67 17.28 2.22 -9.51
C PHE A 67 16.18 1.28 -10.03
N PHE A 68 14.98 1.79 -10.30
CA PHE A 68 13.85 0.98 -10.78
C PHE A 68 13.94 0.64 -12.28
N ASP A 69 14.82 1.29 -13.06
CA ASP A 69 14.95 1.06 -14.50
C ASP A 69 15.33 -0.40 -14.82
N ARG A 70 16.13 -1.04 -13.94
CA ARG A 70 16.48 -2.47 -14.06
C ARG A 70 15.26 -3.40 -14.04
N PHE A 71 14.22 -3.05 -13.29
CA PHE A 71 12.99 -3.82 -13.22
C PHE A 71 12.06 -3.50 -14.39
N VAL A 72 12.02 -2.24 -14.84
CA VAL A 72 11.25 -1.80 -16.00
C VAL A 72 11.77 -2.43 -17.29
N GLN A 73 13.09 -2.49 -17.46
CA GLN A 73 13.77 -3.09 -18.62
C GLN A 73 13.84 -4.62 -18.55
N GLY A 74 13.72 -5.19 -17.35
CA GLY A 74 13.77 -6.63 -17.08
C GLY A 74 12.43 -7.34 -17.31
N ASP A 75 12.30 -8.49 -16.68
CA ASP A 75 11.17 -9.40 -16.86
C ASP A 75 9.99 -9.11 -15.92
N THR A 76 10.05 -8.04 -15.10
CA THR A 76 8.99 -7.72 -14.13
C THR A 76 7.63 -7.70 -14.80
N ASP A 77 6.70 -8.50 -14.28
CA ASP A 77 5.37 -8.74 -14.85
C ASP A 77 4.20 -8.50 -13.88
N GLY A 78 4.50 -7.90 -12.73
CA GLY A 78 3.52 -7.41 -11.76
C GLY A 78 4.18 -6.46 -10.76
N LEU A 79 3.42 -5.50 -10.20
CA LEU A 79 3.92 -4.47 -9.30
C LEU A 79 2.99 -4.28 -8.10
N PHE A 80 3.53 -4.42 -6.89
CA PHE A 80 2.81 -4.21 -5.64
C PHE A 80 3.55 -3.16 -4.82
N ILE A 81 2.96 -1.99 -4.61
CA ILE A 81 3.55 -0.90 -3.83
C ILE A 81 2.83 -0.82 -2.50
N THR A 82 3.47 -1.32 -1.44
CA THR A 82 2.91 -1.37 -0.08
C THR A 82 3.63 -0.47 0.90
N ALA A 83 4.73 0.13 0.47
CA ALA A 83 5.51 1.04 1.29
C ALA A 83 4.69 2.25 1.76
N GLY A 84 4.87 2.61 3.01
CA GLY A 84 4.24 3.76 3.62
C GLY A 84 4.34 3.71 5.13
N PHE A 85 4.16 4.85 5.76
CA PHE A 85 4.13 4.99 7.20
C PHE A 85 3.15 6.06 7.64
N GLY A 86 2.76 6.01 8.91
CA GLY A 86 1.92 7.01 9.55
C GLY A 86 2.20 7.06 11.05
N ARG A 87 1.90 8.21 11.66
CA ARG A 87 1.98 8.42 13.10
C ARG A 87 0.65 8.96 13.60
N LEU A 88 0.12 8.37 14.66
CA LEU A 88 -1.02 8.92 15.40
C LEU A 88 -0.51 10.09 16.26
N ALA A 89 -0.84 11.32 15.85
CA ALA A 89 -0.47 12.54 16.54
C ALA A 89 -1.45 13.67 16.21
N LEU A 90 -1.61 14.64 17.11
CA LEU A 90 -2.27 15.90 16.78
C LEU A 90 -1.41 16.67 15.76
N PHE A 91 -2.04 17.54 14.98
CA PHE A 91 -1.33 18.31 13.95
C PHE A 91 -0.23 19.20 14.56
N GLU A 92 -0.48 19.78 15.73
CA GLU A 92 0.47 20.61 16.47
C GLU A 92 1.73 19.86 16.96
N GLU A 93 1.70 18.51 16.98
CA GLU A 93 2.82 17.66 17.39
C GLU A 93 3.68 17.22 16.19
N LEU A 94 3.34 17.63 14.97
CA LEU A 94 4.01 17.24 13.74
C LEU A 94 4.90 18.38 13.24
N ASP A 95 6.17 18.11 13.06
CA ASP A 95 7.13 19.05 12.47
C ASP A 95 7.08 19.04 10.93
N GLU A 96 7.66 20.06 10.30
CA GLU A 96 7.71 20.20 8.84
C GLU A 96 8.46 19.03 8.17
N ALA A 97 9.53 18.54 8.79
CA ALA A 97 10.30 17.42 8.26
C ALA A 97 9.45 16.13 8.20
N TYR A 98 8.60 15.89 9.21
CA TYR A 98 7.65 14.78 9.18
C TYR A 98 6.62 14.95 8.04
N ILE A 99 6.11 16.18 7.81
CA ILE A 99 5.16 16.46 6.75
C ILE A 99 5.80 16.15 5.39
N GLU A 100 6.96 16.73 5.10
CA GLU A 100 7.70 16.53 3.86
C GLU A 100 8.00 15.04 3.60
N ARG A 101 8.55 14.35 4.60
CA ARG A 101 8.85 12.94 4.51
C ARG A 101 7.61 12.09 4.25
N SER A 102 6.48 12.43 4.90
CA SER A 102 5.22 11.71 4.72
C SER A 102 4.73 11.80 3.27
N PHE A 103 4.73 12.99 2.66
CA PHE A 103 4.36 13.15 1.26
C PHE A 103 5.36 12.47 0.33
N THR A 104 6.67 12.62 0.59
CA THR A 104 7.73 12.00 -0.21
C THR A 104 7.53 10.49 -0.28
N VAL A 105 7.40 9.80 0.86
CA VAL A 105 7.33 8.34 0.90
C VAL A 105 5.95 7.80 0.53
N ASN A 106 4.86 8.40 1.07
CA ASN A 106 3.52 7.84 0.90
C ASN A 106 2.84 8.22 -0.42
N SER A 107 3.28 9.29 -1.08
CA SER A 107 2.62 9.80 -2.31
C SER A 107 3.60 9.94 -3.46
N VAL A 108 4.64 10.76 -3.32
CA VAL A 108 5.56 11.08 -4.42
C VAL A 108 6.30 9.84 -4.91
N ALA A 109 6.83 9.03 -3.99
CA ALA A 109 7.57 7.82 -4.36
C ALA A 109 6.71 6.79 -5.13
N PRO A 110 5.50 6.40 -4.67
CA PRO A 110 4.59 5.56 -5.46
C PRO A 110 4.28 6.13 -6.84
N ILE A 111 3.99 7.43 -6.95
CA ILE A 111 3.72 8.10 -8.24
C ILE A 111 4.94 8.01 -9.16
N ARG A 112 6.16 8.25 -8.66
CA ARG A 112 7.40 8.14 -9.45
C ARG A 112 7.64 6.71 -9.92
N ILE A 113 7.35 5.70 -9.11
CA ILE A 113 7.48 4.29 -9.48
C ILE A 113 6.45 3.96 -10.57
N VAL A 114 5.17 4.28 -10.37
CA VAL A 114 4.12 4.06 -11.37
C VAL A 114 4.49 4.74 -12.70
N ARG A 115 5.02 5.98 -12.67
CA ARG A 115 5.45 6.70 -13.87
C ARG A 115 6.52 5.93 -14.65
N ARG A 116 7.45 5.24 -13.98
CA ARG A 116 8.47 4.42 -14.64
C ARG A 116 7.88 3.16 -15.29
N PHE A 117 6.90 2.53 -14.64
CA PHE A 117 6.21 1.35 -15.16
C PHE A 117 5.03 1.69 -16.10
N TYR A 118 4.78 2.98 -16.38
CA TYR A 118 3.59 3.41 -17.13
C TYR A 118 3.52 2.78 -18.53
N GLY A 119 4.66 2.57 -19.20
CA GLY A 119 4.72 1.83 -20.47
C GLY A 119 4.25 0.38 -20.37
N ARG A 120 4.44 -0.28 -19.21
CA ARG A 120 3.90 -1.63 -18.96
C ARG A 120 2.38 -1.59 -18.77
N LEU A 121 1.86 -0.54 -18.13
CA LEU A 121 0.43 -0.34 -17.94
C LEU A 121 -0.28 -0.01 -19.26
N LEU A 122 0.37 0.69 -20.19
CA LEU A 122 -0.17 0.96 -21.52
C LEU A 122 -0.09 -0.24 -22.48
N ALA A 123 0.75 -1.23 -22.19
CA ALA A 123 0.92 -2.39 -23.06
C ALA A 123 -0.32 -3.30 -23.02
N ALA A 124 -0.56 -4.02 -24.12
CA ALA A 124 -1.63 -5.01 -24.20
C ALA A 124 -1.40 -6.25 -23.30
N LYS A 125 -0.14 -6.50 -22.89
CA LYS A 125 0.18 -7.60 -21.97
C LYS A 125 -0.38 -7.27 -20.57
N PRO A 126 -1.10 -8.20 -19.94
CA PRO A 126 -1.56 -8.01 -18.55
C PRO A 126 -0.39 -7.69 -17.61
N PHE A 127 -0.58 -6.67 -16.78
CA PHE A 127 0.37 -6.21 -15.79
C PHE A 127 -0.35 -5.89 -14.48
N PRO A 128 -0.61 -6.90 -13.61
CA PRO A 128 -1.22 -6.69 -12.30
C PRO A 128 -0.47 -5.63 -11.51
N CYS A 129 -1.18 -4.58 -11.07
CA CYS A 129 -0.57 -3.49 -10.33
C CYS A 129 -1.46 -3.08 -9.16
N ALA A 130 -0.92 -3.12 -7.94
CA ALA A 130 -1.61 -2.70 -6.74
C ALA A 130 -0.82 -1.66 -5.95
N VAL A 131 -1.52 -0.65 -5.45
CA VAL A 131 -0.94 0.44 -4.66
C VAL A 131 -1.70 0.56 -3.35
N MET A 132 -0.95 0.47 -2.23
CA MET A 132 -1.51 0.58 -0.88
C MET A 132 -1.85 2.03 -0.56
N VAL A 133 -3.14 2.32 -0.56
CA VAL A 133 -3.70 3.60 -0.11
C VAL A 133 -4.11 3.47 1.36
N SER A 134 -5.33 3.74 1.71
CA SER A 134 -5.98 3.53 3.01
C SER A 134 -7.38 4.13 2.98
N ILE A 135 -8.28 3.62 3.80
CA ILE A 135 -9.58 4.26 4.05
C ILE A 135 -9.43 5.70 4.56
N ALA A 136 -8.30 6.03 5.22
CA ALA A 136 -7.98 7.39 5.65
C ALA A 136 -7.80 8.38 4.48
N GLY A 137 -7.68 7.91 3.24
CA GLY A 137 -7.68 8.75 2.04
C GLY A 137 -9.07 9.08 1.50
N PHE A 138 -10.13 8.52 2.09
CA PHE A 138 -11.52 8.72 1.67
C PHE A 138 -12.32 9.61 2.63
N MET A 139 -11.80 9.85 3.82
CA MET A 139 -12.50 10.60 4.86
C MET A 139 -11.54 11.33 5.79
N SER A 140 -12.04 12.31 6.54
CA SER A 140 -11.26 12.96 7.59
C SER A 140 -10.86 11.96 8.67
N SER A 141 -9.59 12.00 9.07
CA SER A 141 -9.05 11.07 10.03
C SER A 141 -8.24 11.82 11.11
N PRO A 142 -8.88 12.34 12.16
CA PRO A 142 -8.18 13.00 13.27
C PRO A 142 -7.03 12.13 13.79
N PHE A 143 -5.95 12.73 14.25
CA PHE A 143 -4.65 12.14 14.57
C PHE A 143 -3.87 11.55 13.38
N PHE A 144 -4.48 11.46 12.20
CA PHE A 144 -3.85 11.05 10.96
C PHE A 144 -3.99 12.12 9.87
N SER A 145 -4.03 13.41 10.23
CA SER A 145 -4.26 14.51 9.28
C SER A 145 -3.31 14.46 8.09
N ILE A 146 -2.01 14.38 8.33
CA ILE A 146 -1.00 14.32 7.26
C ILE A 146 -1.03 12.96 6.54
N TYR A 147 -1.12 11.85 7.28
CA TYR A 147 -1.23 10.53 6.66
C TYR A 147 -2.45 10.44 5.73
N GLY A 148 -3.63 10.88 6.21
CA GLY A 148 -4.86 10.91 5.40
C GLY A 148 -4.69 11.77 4.14
N ALA A 149 -4.09 12.95 4.26
CA ALA A 149 -3.81 13.83 3.12
C ALA A 149 -2.91 13.15 2.08
N THR A 150 -1.83 12.45 2.50
CA THR A 150 -0.97 11.71 1.56
C THR A 150 -1.72 10.59 0.84
N LYS A 151 -2.62 9.89 1.54
CA LYS A 151 -3.40 8.80 0.95
C LYS A 151 -4.54 9.30 0.06
N ALA A 152 -5.13 10.46 0.37
CA ALA A 152 -6.10 11.14 -0.50
C ALA A 152 -5.43 11.59 -1.82
N ALA A 153 -4.23 12.16 -1.76
CA ALA A 153 -3.46 12.53 -2.95
C ALA A 153 -3.19 11.29 -3.84
N LEU A 154 -2.77 10.17 -3.24
CA LEU A 154 -2.50 8.93 -3.96
C LEU A 154 -3.76 8.32 -4.57
N LYS A 155 -4.90 8.35 -3.84
CA LYS A 155 -6.22 7.94 -4.33
C LYS A 155 -6.61 8.68 -5.61
N ILE A 156 -6.60 10.01 -5.58
CA ILE A 156 -6.99 10.85 -6.72
C ILE A 156 -6.05 10.63 -7.92
N PHE A 157 -4.75 10.45 -7.67
CA PHE A 157 -3.79 10.10 -8.71
C PHE A 157 -4.17 8.77 -9.40
N ILE A 158 -4.46 7.72 -8.64
CA ILE A 158 -4.81 6.40 -9.18
C ILE A 158 -6.09 6.48 -10.03
N GLU A 159 -7.13 7.11 -9.51
CA GLU A 159 -8.41 7.27 -10.21
C GLU A 159 -8.23 8.00 -11.55
N SER A 160 -7.45 9.10 -11.53
CA SER A 160 -7.17 9.87 -12.75
C SER A 160 -6.41 9.05 -13.78
N VAL A 161 -5.36 8.35 -13.35
CA VAL A 161 -4.53 7.51 -14.24
C VAL A 161 -5.33 6.33 -14.81
N ASN A 162 -6.23 5.71 -14.04
CA ASN A 162 -7.08 4.63 -14.55
C ASN A 162 -8.00 5.11 -15.68
N VAL A 163 -8.56 6.32 -15.59
CA VAL A 163 -9.32 6.92 -16.69
C VAL A 163 -8.43 7.18 -17.93
N GLU A 164 -7.20 7.64 -17.73
CA GLU A 164 -6.25 7.84 -18.84
C GLU A 164 -5.88 6.50 -19.52
N LEU A 165 -5.64 5.43 -18.73
CA LEU A 165 -5.38 4.08 -19.26
C LEU A 165 -6.57 3.54 -20.04
N GLU A 166 -7.79 3.71 -19.55
CA GLU A 166 -9.01 3.33 -20.26
C GLU A 166 -9.13 4.07 -21.59
N ARG A 167 -8.93 5.40 -21.59
CA ARG A 167 -8.97 6.23 -22.82
C ARG A 167 -7.88 5.85 -23.82
N ALA A 168 -6.74 5.35 -23.34
CA ALA A 168 -5.67 4.81 -24.17
C ALA A 168 -5.93 3.39 -24.69
N GLY A 169 -7.07 2.76 -24.33
CA GLY A 169 -7.44 1.40 -24.73
C GLY A 169 -6.72 0.29 -23.94
N SER A 170 -6.06 0.62 -22.83
CA SER A 170 -5.44 -0.39 -21.97
C SER A 170 -6.49 -1.09 -21.10
N SER A 171 -6.32 -2.41 -20.91
CA SER A 171 -7.07 -3.20 -19.92
C SER A 171 -6.38 -3.26 -18.54
N ASN A 172 -5.12 -2.81 -18.45
CA ASN A 172 -4.41 -2.77 -17.16
C ASN A 172 -4.95 -1.65 -16.28
N ARG A 173 -4.96 -1.89 -14.97
CA ARG A 173 -5.43 -0.94 -13.95
C ARG A 173 -4.45 -0.84 -12.81
N LEU A 174 -4.44 0.31 -12.15
CA LEU A 174 -3.84 0.51 -10.83
C LEU A 174 -4.91 0.16 -9.79
N LEU A 175 -4.79 -0.98 -9.12
CA LEU A 175 -5.68 -1.31 -8.01
C LEU A 175 -5.39 -0.40 -6.82
N ASN A 176 -6.36 0.41 -6.43
CA ASN A 176 -6.36 1.13 -5.17
C ASN A 176 -6.72 0.18 -4.03
N VAL A 177 -5.75 -0.19 -3.20
CA VAL A 177 -5.98 -1.01 -2.01
C VAL A 177 -6.15 -0.11 -0.79
N SER A 178 -7.35 -0.05 -0.23
CA SER A 178 -7.69 0.90 0.84
C SER A 178 -8.20 0.22 2.12
N PRO A 179 -7.33 -0.48 2.86
CA PRO A 179 -7.71 -1.10 4.12
C PRO A 179 -7.91 -0.07 5.24
N GLY A 180 -8.61 -0.50 6.28
CA GLY A 180 -8.58 0.14 7.58
C GLY A 180 -7.33 -0.22 8.38
N SER A 181 -7.46 -0.23 9.70
CA SER A 181 -6.37 -0.67 10.59
C SER A 181 -6.17 -2.19 10.48
N ILE A 182 -4.97 -2.62 10.13
CA ILE A 182 -4.61 -4.03 9.98
C ILE A 182 -3.63 -4.42 11.10
N ALA A 183 -4.02 -5.42 11.88
CA ALA A 183 -3.14 -6.04 12.86
C ALA A 183 -2.02 -6.86 12.16
N GLY A 184 -0.93 -7.11 12.87
CA GLY A 184 0.21 -7.88 12.31
C GLY A 184 1.07 -7.10 11.33
N THR A 185 1.05 -5.77 11.43
CA THR A 185 1.90 -4.89 10.62
C THR A 185 2.72 -3.95 11.50
N GLY A 186 3.89 -3.54 11.01
CA GLY A 186 4.73 -2.53 11.68
C GLY A 186 4.11 -1.13 11.70
N PHE A 187 3.04 -0.89 10.96
CA PHE A 187 2.36 0.41 10.89
C PHE A 187 1.82 0.88 12.25
N SER A 188 1.40 -0.06 13.09
CA SER A 188 0.90 0.22 14.45
C SER A 188 1.95 -0.07 15.54
N GLY A 189 3.24 -0.17 15.19
CA GLY A 189 4.32 -0.47 16.13
C GLY A 189 4.46 -1.96 16.50
N GLY A 190 3.74 -2.85 15.83
CA GLY A 190 3.82 -4.30 16.03
C GLY A 190 4.84 -5.00 15.15
N ALA A 191 5.13 -6.25 15.44
CA ALA A 191 5.88 -7.13 14.57
C ALA A 191 5.01 -7.61 13.39
N THR A 192 5.67 -8.06 12.31
CA THR A 192 4.97 -8.73 11.21
C THR A 192 4.37 -10.05 11.69
N ASP A 193 3.05 -10.21 11.55
CA ASP A 193 2.34 -11.45 11.79
C ASP A 193 1.70 -11.94 10.48
N LEU A 194 2.33 -12.94 9.88
CA LEU A 194 1.91 -13.49 8.60
C LEU A 194 0.56 -14.21 8.67
N LYS A 195 0.17 -14.75 9.86
CA LYS A 195 -1.15 -15.39 10.01
C LYS A 195 -2.28 -14.39 9.83
N LEU A 196 -2.07 -13.16 10.30
CA LEU A 196 -3.05 -12.08 10.20
C LEU A 196 -3.04 -11.38 8.84
N THR A 197 -1.87 -11.28 8.17
CA THR A 197 -1.73 -10.52 6.92
C THR A 197 -1.89 -11.36 5.65
N THR A 198 -1.64 -12.69 5.71
CA THR A 198 -1.74 -13.57 4.52
C THR A 198 -3.14 -13.63 3.88
N PRO A 199 -4.26 -13.70 4.62
CA PRO A 199 -5.58 -13.67 3.99
C PRO A 199 -5.79 -12.42 3.14
N LEU A 200 -5.49 -11.25 3.69
CA LEU A 200 -5.57 -9.97 2.97
C LEU A 200 -4.63 -9.92 1.76
N ALA A 201 -3.42 -10.46 1.89
CA ALA A 201 -2.48 -10.52 0.77
C ALA A 201 -3.04 -11.32 -0.42
N ARG A 202 -3.73 -12.43 -0.15
CA ARG A 202 -4.39 -13.25 -1.20
C ARG A 202 -5.50 -12.48 -1.91
N GLU A 203 -6.33 -11.74 -1.17
CA GLU A 203 -7.37 -10.90 -1.74
C GLU A 203 -6.79 -9.78 -2.61
N ILE A 204 -5.76 -9.07 -2.12
CA ILE A 204 -5.08 -8.01 -2.89
C ILE A 204 -4.54 -8.54 -4.21
N ILE A 205 -3.88 -9.71 -4.20
CA ILE A 205 -3.34 -10.32 -5.41
C ILE A 205 -4.47 -10.67 -6.38
N ALA A 206 -5.57 -11.28 -5.88
CA ALA A 206 -6.70 -11.67 -6.70
C ALA A 206 -7.36 -10.46 -7.38
N HIS A 207 -7.61 -9.36 -6.65
CA HIS A 207 -8.16 -8.12 -7.19
C HIS A 207 -7.21 -7.46 -8.22
N ALA A 208 -5.90 -7.47 -7.97
CA ALA A 208 -4.91 -6.96 -8.93
C ALA A 208 -4.89 -7.79 -10.22
N GLU A 209 -4.96 -9.12 -10.13
CA GLU A 209 -5.03 -10.03 -11.28
C GLU A 209 -6.37 -9.92 -12.04
N ALA A 210 -7.45 -9.56 -11.36
CA ALA A 210 -8.76 -9.29 -11.97
C ALA A 210 -8.80 -7.95 -12.72
N GLY A 211 -7.87 -7.04 -12.44
CA GLY A 211 -7.85 -5.69 -13.03
C GLY A 211 -8.89 -4.76 -12.41
N ASP A 212 -9.19 -4.96 -11.12
CA ASP A 212 -10.11 -4.11 -10.39
C ASP A 212 -9.50 -2.72 -10.11
N ASP A 213 -10.35 -1.68 -10.04
CA ASP A 213 -9.92 -0.31 -9.75
C ASP A 213 -9.76 -0.04 -8.25
N LEU A 214 -10.58 -0.70 -7.41
CA LEU A 214 -10.67 -0.42 -5.99
C LEU A 214 -10.95 -1.69 -5.19
N PHE A 215 -10.19 -1.86 -4.11
CA PHE A 215 -10.46 -2.87 -3.08
C PHE A 215 -10.41 -2.24 -1.69
N ILE A 216 -11.54 -2.22 -1.01
CA ILE A 216 -11.68 -1.83 0.40
C ILE A 216 -12.07 -3.08 1.18
N PRO A 217 -11.15 -3.71 1.93
CA PRO A 217 -11.50 -4.87 2.76
C PRO A 217 -12.61 -4.54 3.75
N ARG A 218 -13.62 -5.40 3.84
CA ARG A 218 -14.79 -5.24 4.70
C ARG A 218 -15.61 -3.98 4.39
N TYR A 219 -15.71 -3.62 3.09
CA TYR A 219 -16.45 -2.42 2.69
C TYR A 219 -17.91 -2.48 3.16
N GLU A 220 -18.61 -3.58 2.84
CA GLU A 220 -20.03 -3.74 3.14
C GLU A 220 -20.32 -3.80 4.65
N GLU A 221 -19.44 -4.46 5.42
CA GLU A 221 -19.65 -4.68 6.86
C GLU A 221 -19.28 -3.46 7.72
N VAL A 222 -18.37 -2.61 7.23
CA VAL A 222 -17.79 -1.53 8.06
C VAL A 222 -17.81 -0.18 7.35
N PHE A 223 -17.21 -0.10 6.15
CA PHE A 223 -16.83 1.21 5.60
C PHE A 223 -17.92 1.90 4.80
N ARG A 224 -18.92 1.18 4.28
CA ARG A 224 -20.03 1.80 3.56
C ARG A 224 -20.76 2.82 4.44
N GLU A 225 -21.23 2.41 5.60
CA GLU A 225 -21.93 3.31 6.53
C GLU A 225 -21.04 4.44 7.05
N VAL A 226 -19.76 4.16 7.31
CA VAL A 226 -18.79 5.17 7.76
C VAL A 226 -18.64 6.28 6.70
N LEU A 227 -18.50 5.91 5.42
CA LEU A 227 -18.37 6.87 4.33
C LEU A 227 -19.68 7.64 4.08
N GLU A 228 -20.83 6.98 4.19
CA GLU A 228 -22.14 7.64 4.10
C GLU A 228 -22.30 8.70 5.19
N ARG A 229 -21.99 8.37 6.45
CA ARG A 229 -21.99 9.35 7.55
C ARG A 229 -21.00 10.49 7.31
N TYR A 230 -19.79 10.18 6.85
CA TYR A 230 -18.78 11.18 6.52
C TYR A 230 -19.28 12.16 5.45
N HIS A 231 -19.87 11.66 4.38
CA HIS A 231 -20.42 12.51 3.30
C HIS A 231 -21.60 13.36 3.74
N THR A 232 -22.37 12.87 4.74
CA THR A 232 -23.49 13.62 5.32
C THR A 232 -23.02 14.73 6.25
N ASP A 233 -22.13 14.41 7.20
CA ASP A 233 -21.52 15.37 8.15
C ASP A 233 -20.09 14.92 8.52
N PHE A 234 -19.10 15.45 7.82
CA PHE A 234 -17.70 15.11 8.07
C PHE A 234 -17.22 15.51 9.47
N ARG A 235 -17.82 16.52 10.09
CA ARG A 235 -17.45 16.93 11.45
C ARG A 235 -18.00 15.97 12.50
N ALA A 236 -19.24 15.49 12.33
CA ALA A 236 -19.81 14.49 13.23
C ALA A 236 -19.03 13.18 13.17
N GLU A 237 -18.76 12.67 11.96
CA GLU A 237 -17.95 11.45 11.80
C GLU A 237 -16.51 11.66 12.26
N GLY A 238 -15.94 12.84 12.03
CA GLY A 238 -14.61 13.22 12.53
C GLY A 238 -14.53 13.21 14.06
N ARG A 239 -15.54 13.75 14.77
CA ARG A 239 -15.61 13.68 16.25
C ARG A 239 -15.71 12.23 16.72
N HIS A 240 -16.57 11.43 16.10
CA HIS A 240 -16.69 9.99 16.41
C HIS A 240 -15.35 9.26 16.23
N SER A 241 -14.66 9.49 15.13
CA SER A 241 -13.32 8.93 14.87
C SER A 241 -12.26 9.39 15.88
N TYR A 242 -12.33 10.66 16.30
CA TYR A 242 -11.44 11.21 17.33
C TYR A 242 -11.62 10.48 18.68
N ASP A 243 -12.86 10.39 19.15
CA ASP A 243 -13.21 9.76 20.42
C ASP A 243 -12.86 8.26 20.41
N TYR A 244 -13.15 7.57 19.31
CA TYR A 244 -12.79 6.16 19.13
C TYR A 244 -11.27 5.94 19.24
N LYS A 245 -10.46 6.79 18.61
CA LYS A 245 -8.99 6.66 18.67
C LYS A 245 -8.44 6.94 20.07
N LEU A 246 -8.99 7.90 20.78
CA LEU A 246 -8.66 8.14 22.18
C LEU A 246 -9.01 6.93 23.06
N ALA A 247 -10.21 6.36 22.87
CA ALA A 247 -10.67 5.21 23.64
C ALA A 247 -9.87 3.94 23.37
N SER A 248 -9.26 3.83 22.17
CA SER A 248 -8.49 2.64 21.76
C SER A 248 -7.16 2.45 22.49
N GLY A 249 -6.72 3.40 23.33
CA GLY A 249 -5.45 3.36 24.06
C GLY A 249 -4.19 3.51 23.18
N ARG A 250 -4.35 3.74 21.87
CA ARG A 250 -3.22 3.95 20.95
C ARG A 250 -2.63 5.35 21.01
N ILE A 251 -3.30 6.25 21.70
CA ILE A 251 -2.89 7.64 21.90
C ILE A 251 -2.74 7.85 23.39
N ASP A 252 -1.54 8.26 23.82
CA ASP A 252 -1.25 8.56 25.22
C ASP A 252 -1.98 9.86 25.62
N ARG A 253 -2.97 9.73 26.53
CA ARG A 253 -3.76 10.85 27.05
C ARG A 253 -2.97 11.81 27.94
N ASN A 254 -1.82 11.37 28.46
CA ASN A 254 -1.01 12.14 29.41
C ASN A 254 0.04 13.05 28.73
N ARG A 255 0.07 13.13 27.41
CA ARG A 255 0.96 14.00 26.64
C ARG A 255 0.32 15.34 26.27
N ARG A 256 -0.49 15.89 27.13
CA ARG A 256 -0.94 17.28 27.06
C ARG A 256 -0.15 18.12 28.04
#